data_bf07fda4ef40a24856f7973ffbbcb512
#
_entry.id   bf07fda4ef40a24856f7973ffbbcb512
#
_cell.length_a   1.000
_cell.length_b   1.000
_cell.length_c   1.000
_cell.angle_alpha   90.00
_cell.angle_beta   90.00
_cell.angle_gamma   90.00
#
_symmetry.space_group_name_H-M   'P 1'
#
loop_
_entity.id
_entity.type
_entity.pdbx_description
1 polymer ?
#
loop_
_entity_poly.entity_id
_entity_poly.type
_entity_poly.pdbx_seq_one_letter_code
_entity_poly.pdbx_strand_id
1 'polypeptide(L)'
;MAETGVTKQTLISQLSKSPHGSLKEYIPVGKTGFKQEPEFMSHLTAWDRTHGQIRDSKVALPIIGLATLTDEELIDNALAHIALLGPRELARAYRFGLEIRLPGKMRQLRRLVESYLHEKEQEKGWDHLAIQHRGTLRELYSLAHAKPEKERTNVVLYGRNFDKTKAPLPKGSVFEVVANLKNMSPTEAAGSIMKYHIPFLIAMGALGAKAKEPDLVQALIQAMSPTELTTNVKMLEKLGLKTNPALRGAFDAALAKAATSNKATLKTTKAAEAVTDVALKEKLQGLQDKQIKALGGPEGNWLVLADKSGSMSRAIEASRHVAATLAKICQGKVYLVFFDTSPMTVDVTGLPLDAIQKATRHITANGGTSIGCGLNRMLSEKVEIDGIAIVSDGEENTAPRFADTYKRYCEFAGKQVPVYFYHCEGSGSFAHELNREGIEMQTFDIRGGVDYYSLPNLASTMRTKTYGLVDEIMATPLLSLNDVLKGKRVLVAA
;
A
#
# COMPACT_ATOMS: atom_id res chain seq x y z
N MET A 1 -24.77 23.73 -18.24
CA MET A 1 -23.45 23.05 -18.19
C MET A 1 -23.75 21.61 -17.85
N ALA A 2 -23.56 20.68 -18.79
CA ALA A 2 -23.74 19.28 -18.51
C ALA A 2 -22.68 18.87 -17.47
N GLU A 3 -23.13 18.35 -16.32
CA GLU A 3 -22.24 17.68 -15.37
C GLU A 3 -21.59 16.51 -16.14
N THR A 4 -20.33 16.65 -16.48
CA THR A 4 -19.53 15.55 -17.02
C THR A 4 -19.48 14.50 -15.93
N GLY A 5 -20.25 13.42 -16.08
CA GLY A 5 -20.30 12.30 -15.14
C GLY A 5 -18.90 11.77 -14.93
N VAL A 6 -18.51 11.58 -13.67
CA VAL A 6 -17.19 11.00 -13.33
C VAL A 6 -17.23 9.54 -13.71
N THR A 7 -16.32 9.09 -14.58
CA THR A 7 -16.25 7.69 -14.99
C THR A 7 -15.62 6.83 -13.88
N LYS A 8 -15.95 5.52 -13.85
CA LYS A 8 -15.36 4.55 -12.91
C LYS A 8 -13.82 4.54 -13.00
N GLN A 9 -13.26 4.64 -14.20
CA GLN A 9 -11.82 4.75 -14.44
C GLN A 9 -11.21 6.01 -13.83
N THR A 10 -11.92 7.14 -13.94
CA THR A 10 -11.49 8.40 -13.32
C THR A 10 -11.45 8.28 -11.78
N LEU A 11 -12.46 7.62 -11.18
CA LEU A 11 -12.49 7.38 -9.74
C LEU A 11 -11.32 6.51 -9.28
N ILE A 12 -11.04 5.40 -10.00
CA ILE A 12 -9.88 4.55 -9.72
C ILE A 12 -8.58 5.38 -9.77
N SER A 13 -8.40 6.12 -10.87
CA SER A 13 -7.21 6.95 -11.06
C SER A 13 -7.01 7.97 -9.95
N GLN A 14 -8.07 8.67 -9.57
CA GLN A 14 -8.01 9.68 -8.52
C GLN A 14 -7.74 9.09 -7.14
N LEU A 15 -8.27 7.90 -6.83
CA LEU A 15 -8.02 7.21 -5.56
C LEU A 15 -6.65 6.53 -5.49
N SER A 16 -6.09 6.18 -6.65
CA SER A 16 -4.72 5.63 -6.77
C SER A 16 -3.64 6.69 -6.57
N LYS A 17 -3.98 7.97 -6.74
CA LYS A 17 -3.14 9.12 -6.38
C LYS A 17 -3.12 9.26 -4.88
N SER A 18 -2.25 8.60 -4.21
CA SER A 18 -2.26 8.71 -2.78
C SER A 18 -1.31 9.77 -2.25
N PRO A 19 -1.85 10.69 -1.49
CA PRO A 19 -1.05 11.33 -0.47
C PRO A 19 -0.99 10.43 0.75
N HIS A 20 0.21 10.16 1.21
CA HIS A 20 0.39 9.67 2.56
C HIS A 20 0.18 10.84 3.53
N GLY A 21 -0.90 10.83 4.28
CA GLY A 21 -0.98 11.71 5.43
C GLY A 21 -2.34 12.28 5.78
N SER A 22 -3.17 12.69 4.85
CA SER A 22 -4.44 13.33 5.16
C SER A 22 -5.65 12.57 4.64
N LEU A 23 -6.51 12.10 5.56
CA LEU A 23 -7.78 11.47 5.18
C LEU A 23 -8.73 12.44 4.48
N LYS A 24 -8.54 13.76 4.67
CA LYS A 24 -9.36 14.82 4.05
C LYS A 24 -9.26 14.85 2.53
N GLU A 25 -8.12 14.47 1.99
CA GLU A 25 -7.87 14.47 0.55
C GLU A 25 -8.76 13.48 -0.21
N TYR A 26 -9.27 12.45 0.49
CA TYR A 26 -10.25 11.51 -0.07
C TYR A 26 -11.68 12.05 -0.10
N ILE A 27 -11.99 13.16 0.62
CA ILE A 27 -13.36 13.66 0.75
C ILE A 27 -13.97 14.06 -0.60
N PRO A 28 -13.31 14.87 -1.46
CA PRO A 28 -13.92 15.30 -2.72
C PRO A 28 -14.26 14.12 -3.62
N VAL A 29 -13.26 13.27 -3.88
CA VAL A 29 -13.41 12.10 -4.77
C VAL A 29 -14.38 11.08 -4.18
N GLY A 30 -14.23 10.76 -2.90
CA GLY A 30 -15.10 9.80 -2.22
C GLY A 30 -16.56 10.26 -2.19
N LYS A 31 -16.84 11.52 -1.83
CA LYS A 31 -18.21 12.04 -1.84
C LYS A 31 -18.83 12.03 -3.23
N THR A 32 -18.09 12.45 -4.24
CA THR A 32 -18.57 12.43 -5.62
C THR A 32 -18.83 11.00 -6.07
N GLY A 33 -17.87 10.10 -5.84
CA GLY A 33 -18.00 8.69 -6.23
C GLY A 33 -19.17 8.00 -5.55
N PHE A 34 -19.33 8.08 -4.23
CA PHE A 34 -20.46 7.47 -3.51
C PHE A 34 -21.82 8.10 -3.85
N LYS A 35 -21.87 9.35 -4.35
CA LYS A 35 -23.11 9.94 -4.84
C LYS A 35 -23.48 9.49 -6.24
N GLN A 36 -22.51 9.41 -7.15
CA GLN A 36 -22.75 9.11 -8.56
C GLN A 36 -22.72 7.61 -8.88
N GLU A 37 -21.82 6.85 -8.21
CA GLU A 37 -21.55 5.44 -8.43
C GLU A 37 -21.49 4.68 -7.07
N PRO A 38 -22.58 4.66 -6.28
CA PRO A 38 -22.53 4.13 -4.90
C PRO A 38 -22.15 2.65 -4.82
N GLU A 39 -22.71 1.84 -5.72
CA GLU A 39 -22.42 0.40 -5.81
C GLU A 39 -20.97 0.15 -6.19
N PHE A 40 -20.48 0.80 -7.26
CA PHE A 40 -19.10 0.69 -7.69
C PHE A 40 -18.12 1.08 -6.57
N MET A 41 -18.36 2.19 -5.88
CA MET A 41 -17.50 2.65 -4.78
C MET A 41 -17.49 1.70 -3.58
N SER A 42 -18.59 1.02 -3.34
CA SER A 42 -18.70 0.00 -2.30
C SER A 42 -17.89 -1.25 -2.64
N HIS A 43 -17.98 -1.74 -3.88
CA HIS A 43 -17.15 -2.81 -4.40
C HIS A 43 -15.66 -2.40 -4.46
N LEU A 44 -15.35 -1.17 -4.86
CA LEU A 44 -13.99 -0.64 -4.87
C LEU A 44 -13.40 -0.59 -3.45
N THR A 45 -14.19 -0.23 -2.45
CA THR A 45 -13.77 -0.25 -1.04
C THR A 45 -13.42 -1.68 -0.58
N ALA A 46 -14.20 -2.66 -1.00
CA ALA A 46 -13.94 -4.07 -0.74
C ALA A 46 -12.68 -4.57 -1.46
N TRP A 47 -12.54 -4.25 -2.74
CA TRP A 47 -11.37 -4.59 -3.55
C TRP A 47 -10.08 -3.94 -3.03
N ASP A 48 -10.11 -2.64 -2.70
CA ASP A 48 -8.95 -1.91 -2.15
C ASP A 48 -8.45 -2.53 -0.84
N ARG A 49 -9.34 -3.12 -0.05
CA ARG A 49 -8.94 -3.78 1.19
C ARG A 49 -7.93 -4.90 0.97
N THR A 50 -8.06 -5.66 -0.10
CA THR A 50 -7.24 -6.83 -0.42
C THR A 50 -6.09 -6.52 -1.34
N HIS A 51 -6.33 -5.71 -2.33
CA HIS A 51 -5.40 -5.40 -3.41
C HIS A 51 -4.68 -4.05 -3.21
N GLY A 52 -5.36 -3.08 -2.57
CA GLY A 52 -4.79 -1.75 -2.33
C GLY A 52 -3.63 -1.78 -1.35
N GLN A 53 -2.61 -0.97 -1.62
CA GLN A 53 -1.43 -0.82 -0.77
C GLN A 53 -1.52 0.41 0.15
N ILE A 54 -2.52 1.28 -0.08
CA ILE A 54 -2.71 2.53 0.67
C ILE A 54 -3.50 2.26 1.94
N ARG A 55 -2.93 2.59 3.08
CA ARG A 55 -3.62 2.42 4.37
C ARG A 55 -4.73 3.46 4.55
N ASP A 56 -4.52 4.67 4.04
CA ASP A 56 -5.41 5.81 4.29
C ASP A 56 -6.73 5.68 3.53
N SER A 57 -6.74 5.13 2.32
CA SER A 57 -7.98 4.78 1.59
C SER A 57 -8.85 3.80 2.37
N LYS A 58 -8.23 2.77 2.97
CA LYS A 58 -8.92 1.75 3.78
C LYS A 58 -9.60 2.31 5.03
N VAL A 59 -9.16 3.49 5.49
CA VAL A 59 -9.77 4.23 6.60
C VAL A 59 -10.79 5.23 6.10
N ALA A 60 -10.44 6.01 5.06
CA ALA A 60 -11.24 7.13 4.59
C ALA A 60 -12.50 6.67 3.83
N LEU A 61 -12.38 5.74 2.88
CA LEU A 61 -13.49 5.34 2.01
C LEU A 61 -14.68 4.79 2.78
N PRO A 62 -14.54 3.84 3.73
CA PRO A 62 -15.69 3.35 4.48
C PRO A 62 -16.40 4.46 5.29
N ILE A 63 -15.65 5.42 5.84
CA ILE A 63 -16.23 6.54 6.62
C ILE A 63 -16.94 7.53 5.69
N ILE A 64 -16.40 7.83 4.51
CA ILE A 64 -17.05 8.68 3.52
C ILE A 64 -18.29 7.98 2.96
N GLY A 65 -18.21 6.67 2.71
CA GLY A 65 -19.35 5.83 2.32
C GLY A 65 -20.45 5.90 3.37
N LEU A 66 -20.12 5.67 4.64
CA LEU A 66 -21.08 5.79 5.76
C LEU A 66 -21.73 7.19 5.83
N ALA A 67 -20.99 8.26 5.50
CA ALA A 67 -21.50 9.62 5.48
C ALA A 67 -22.44 9.91 4.30
N THR A 68 -22.30 9.21 3.18
CA THR A 68 -22.89 9.57 1.90
C THR A 68 -24.00 8.62 1.45
N LEU A 69 -23.85 7.32 1.76
CA LEU A 69 -24.77 6.26 1.34
C LEU A 69 -26.11 6.34 2.07
N THR A 70 -27.17 5.94 1.36
CA THR A 70 -28.53 5.81 1.88
C THR A 70 -29.04 4.37 1.84
N ASP A 71 -28.50 3.54 0.96
CA ASP A 71 -28.82 2.13 0.85
C ASP A 71 -28.28 1.36 2.05
N GLU A 72 -29.13 0.50 2.65
CA GLU A 72 -28.80 -0.21 3.90
C GLU A 72 -27.73 -1.29 3.70
N GLU A 73 -27.73 -2.00 2.57
CA GLU A 73 -26.73 -3.02 2.26
C GLU A 73 -25.35 -2.41 2.06
N LEU A 74 -25.28 -1.30 1.32
CA LEU A 74 -24.03 -0.58 1.11
C LEU A 74 -23.51 0.08 2.39
N ILE A 75 -24.41 0.52 3.28
CA ILE A 75 -24.06 1.02 4.63
C ILE A 75 -23.51 -0.12 5.48
N ASP A 76 -24.14 -1.28 5.46
CA ASP A 76 -23.68 -2.48 6.19
C ASP A 76 -22.28 -2.88 5.73
N ASN A 77 -22.02 -2.87 4.41
CA ASN A 77 -20.69 -3.09 3.86
C ASN A 77 -19.66 -2.06 4.36
N ALA A 78 -20.00 -0.77 4.39
CA ALA A 78 -19.10 0.26 4.91
C ALA A 78 -18.77 0.04 6.41
N LEU A 79 -19.77 -0.31 7.22
CA LEU A 79 -19.59 -0.65 8.64
C LEU A 79 -18.73 -1.92 8.82
N ALA A 80 -18.93 -2.93 7.97
CA ALA A 80 -18.12 -4.14 7.96
C ALA A 80 -16.64 -3.83 7.74
N HIS A 81 -16.35 -2.94 6.77
CA HIS A 81 -14.97 -2.51 6.50
C HIS A 81 -14.36 -1.71 7.66
N ILE A 82 -15.15 -0.92 8.38
CA ILE A 82 -14.71 -0.22 9.59
C ILE A 82 -14.42 -1.22 10.72
N ALA A 83 -15.26 -2.23 10.92
CA ALA A 83 -15.08 -3.26 11.93
C ALA A 83 -13.79 -4.08 11.74
N LEU A 84 -13.34 -4.23 10.51
CA LEU A 84 -12.10 -4.92 10.16
C LEU A 84 -10.82 -4.08 10.38
N LEU A 85 -10.91 -2.83 10.78
CA LEU A 85 -9.76 -1.98 11.07
C LEU A 85 -9.07 -2.42 12.38
N GLY A 86 -7.75 -2.31 12.39
CA GLY A 86 -7.01 -2.45 13.64
C GLY A 86 -7.25 -1.26 14.60
N PRO A 87 -6.87 -1.37 15.89
CA PRO A 87 -7.19 -0.33 16.88
C PRO A 87 -6.77 1.09 16.47
N ARG A 88 -5.58 1.25 15.88
CA ARG A 88 -5.06 2.57 15.47
C ARG A 88 -5.85 3.15 14.31
N GLU A 89 -6.13 2.34 13.31
CA GLU A 89 -6.90 2.72 12.15
C GLU A 89 -8.36 3.01 12.54
N LEU A 90 -8.93 2.22 13.45
CA LEU A 90 -10.28 2.42 13.96
C LEU A 90 -10.41 3.74 14.74
N ALA A 91 -9.42 4.09 15.57
CA ALA A 91 -9.39 5.38 16.25
C ALA A 91 -9.26 6.55 15.27
N ARG A 92 -8.45 6.39 14.21
CA ARG A 92 -8.37 7.36 13.11
C ARG A 92 -9.69 7.51 12.37
N ALA A 93 -10.35 6.39 12.05
CA ALA A 93 -11.65 6.36 11.40
C ALA A 93 -12.71 7.08 12.23
N TYR A 94 -12.75 6.82 13.54
CA TYR A 94 -13.70 7.47 14.44
C TYR A 94 -13.47 9.00 14.48
N ARG A 95 -12.23 9.45 14.67
CA ARG A 95 -11.89 10.89 14.66
C ARG A 95 -12.24 11.55 13.33
N PHE A 96 -11.95 10.88 12.22
CA PHE A 96 -12.30 11.36 10.90
C PHE A 96 -13.83 11.47 10.72
N GLY A 97 -14.59 10.50 11.25
CA GLY A 97 -16.05 10.57 11.28
C GLY A 97 -16.59 11.78 12.07
N LEU A 98 -15.96 12.11 13.22
CA LEU A 98 -16.29 13.33 13.97
C LEU A 98 -15.97 14.60 13.14
N GLU A 99 -14.83 14.62 12.47
CA GLU A 99 -14.37 15.76 11.70
C GLU A 99 -15.28 16.07 10.49
N ILE A 100 -15.71 15.05 9.75
CA ILE A 100 -16.63 15.20 8.61
C ILE A 100 -18.10 15.31 9.02
N ARG A 101 -18.38 15.26 10.34
CA ARG A 101 -19.72 15.38 10.92
C ARG A 101 -20.71 14.41 10.29
N LEU A 102 -20.49 13.08 10.47
CA LEU A 102 -21.36 12.00 9.95
C LEU A 102 -22.84 12.29 10.23
N PRO A 103 -23.67 12.66 9.23
CA PRO A 103 -25.05 13.07 9.45
C PRO A 103 -25.87 11.87 9.94
N GLY A 104 -26.35 11.92 11.19
CA GLY A 104 -27.23 10.91 11.78
C GLY A 104 -26.58 9.55 12.07
N LYS A 105 -25.31 9.31 11.63
CA LYS A 105 -24.66 7.99 11.68
C LYS A 105 -23.57 7.83 12.75
N MET A 106 -23.23 8.89 13.49
CA MET A 106 -22.27 8.82 14.60
C MET A 106 -22.69 7.81 15.68
N ARG A 107 -24.01 7.65 15.90
CA ARG A 107 -24.52 6.65 16.85
C ARG A 107 -24.24 5.22 16.40
N GLN A 108 -24.35 4.95 15.09
CA GLN A 108 -24.03 3.64 14.52
C GLN A 108 -22.52 3.36 14.64
N LEU A 109 -21.67 4.32 14.27
CA LEU A 109 -20.22 4.20 14.40
C LEU A 109 -19.80 3.96 15.87
N ARG A 110 -20.42 4.67 16.81
CA ARG A 110 -20.16 4.49 18.24
C ARG A 110 -20.51 3.07 18.70
N ARG A 111 -21.70 2.57 18.35
CA ARG A 111 -22.12 1.20 18.69
C ARG A 111 -21.20 0.15 18.09
N LEU A 112 -20.76 0.37 16.83
CA LEU A 112 -19.79 -0.50 16.18
C LEU A 112 -18.48 -0.58 16.97
N VAL A 113 -17.93 0.57 17.37
CA VAL A 113 -16.69 0.61 18.17
C VAL A 113 -16.86 -0.04 19.52
N GLU A 114 -18.01 0.15 20.18
CA GLU A 114 -18.35 -0.50 21.44
C GLU A 114 -18.39 -2.03 21.28
N SER A 115 -19.13 -2.56 20.30
CA SER A 115 -19.15 -3.99 19.98
C SER A 115 -17.77 -4.54 19.67
N TYR A 116 -16.98 -3.83 18.84
CA TYR A 116 -15.60 -4.20 18.54
C TYR A 116 -14.76 -4.36 19.81
N LEU A 117 -14.84 -3.41 20.74
CA LEU A 117 -14.07 -3.43 21.99
C LEU A 117 -14.46 -4.61 22.87
N HIS A 118 -15.78 -4.85 23.04
CA HIS A 118 -16.30 -5.95 23.86
C HIS A 118 -15.93 -7.32 23.27
N GLU A 119 -16.01 -7.49 21.96
CA GLU A 119 -15.59 -8.73 21.31
C GLU A 119 -14.09 -8.97 21.45
N LYS A 120 -13.27 -7.93 21.27
CA LYS A 120 -11.82 -8.03 21.46
C LYS A 120 -11.43 -8.41 22.88
N GLU A 121 -12.18 -7.97 23.89
CA GLU A 121 -11.97 -8.41 25.28
C GLU A 121 -12.17 -9.91 25.49
N GLN A 122 -12.98 -10.57 24.65
CA GLN A 122 -13.25 -12.01 24.74
C GLN A 122 -12.17 -12.85 24.03
N GLU A 123 -11.39 -12.26 23.13
CA GLU A 123 -10.39 -12.98 22.34
C GLU A 123 -9.16 -13.39 23.17
N LYS A 124 -8.62 -14.57 22.87
CA LYS A 124 -7.37 -15.07 23.51
C LYS A 124 -6.17 -14.14 23.27
N GLY A 125 -6.17 -13.37 22.17
CA GLY A 125 -5.13 -12.41 21.81
C GLY A 125 -5.23 -11.05 22.49
N TRP A 126 -6.22 -10.83 23.35
CA TRP A 126 -6.46 -9.54 23.99
C TRP A 126 -5.24 -8.93 24.69
N ASP A 127 -4.50 -9.74 25.44
CA ASP A 127 -3.34 -9.25 26.18
C ASP A 127 -2.29 -8.63 25.25
N HIS A 128 -1.99 -9.27 24.12
CA HIS A 128 -1.06 -8.75 23.12
C HIS A 128 -1.59 -7.49 22.45
N LEU A 129 -2.85 -7.46 22.10
CA LEU A 129 -3.51 -6.28 21.55
C LEU A 129 -3.43 -5.11 22.53
N ALA A 130 -3.76 -5.37 23.79
CA ALA A 130 -3.80 -4.36 24.84
C ALA A 130 -2.40 -3.82 25.16
N ILE A 131 -1.37 -4.65 25.18
CA ILE A 131 0.01 -4.19 25.43
C ILE A 131 0.55 -3.35 24.27
N GLN A 132 0.22 -3.71 23.02
CA GLN A 132 0.64 -2.97 21.83
C GLN A 132 -0.09 -1.64 21.66
N HIS A 133 -1.37 -1.60 22.04
CA HIS A 133 -2.28 -0.52 21.71
C HIS A 133 -2.96 0.13 22.92
N ARG A 134 -2.35 0.01 24.11
CA ARG A 134 -2.95 0.49 25.38
C ARG A 134 -3.52 1.91 25.28
N GLY A 135 -2.72 2.87 24.78
CA GLY A 135 -3.15 4.25 24.63
C GLY A 135 -4.33 4.40 23.67
N THR A 136 -4.25 3.71 22.53
CA THR A 136 -5.30 3.74 21.49
C THR A 136 -6.59 3.07 21.98
N LEU A 137 -6.51 1.96 22.70
CA LEU A 137 -7.69 1.30 23.27
C LEU A 137 -8.38 2.18 24.31
N ARG A 138 -7.62 2.83 25.19
CA ARG A 138 -8.17 3.83 26.12
C ARG A 138 -8.90 4.95 25.39
N GLU A 139 -8.30 5.46 24.31
CA GLU A 139 -8.91 6.46 23.44
C GLU A 139 -10.22 5.94 22.85
N LEU A 140 -10.24 4.73 22.29
CA LEU A 140 -11.45 4.12 21.70
C LEU A 140 -12.57 3.96 22.73
N TYR A 141 -12.27 3.46 23.93
CA TYR A 141 -13.25 3.41 25.02
C TYR A 141 -13.81 4.79 25.37
N SER A 142 -12.97 5.80 25.42
CA SER A 142 -13.38 7.19 25.67
C SER A 142 -14.25 7.73 24.54
N LEU A 143 -13.83 7.57 23.28
CA LEU A 143 -14.57 8.05 22.09
C LEU A 143 -15.93 7.37 21.95
N ALA A 144 -16.03 6.07 22.23
CA ALA A 144 -17.27 5.32 22.19
C ALA A 144 -18.15 5.52 23.43
N HIS A 145 -17.67 6.22 24.47
CA HIS A 145 -18.29 6.27 25.80
C HIS A 145 -18.59 4.88 26.37
N ALA A 146 -17.78 3.89 26.00
CA ALA A 146 -17.88 2.52 26.44
C ALA A 146 -17.09 2.29 27.74
N LYS A 147 -17.44 1.25 28.47
CA LYS A 147 -16.70 0.78 29.65
C LYS A 147 -16.20 -0.63 29.37
N PRO A 148 -14.99 -0.99 29.86
CA PRO A 148 -14.58 -2.39 29.87
C PRO A 148 -15.59 -3.28 30.58
N GLU A 149 -15.89 -4.43 29.99
CA GLU A 149 -16.76 -5.44 30.62
C GLU A 149 -16.02 -6.27 31.69
N LYS A 150 -14.71 -6.49 31.45
CA LYS A 150 -13.88 -7.27 32.35
C LYS A 150 -13.03 -6.36 33.24
N GLU A 151 -13.00 -6.68 34.53
CA GLU A 151 -12.15 -6.00 35.50
C GLU A 151 -10.69 -6.06 35.07
N ARG A 152 -10.23 -7.19 34.52
CA ARG A 152 -8.89 -7.36 33.93
C ARG A 152 -8.57 -6.28 32.90
N THR A 153 -9.48 -5.98 31.99
CA THR A 153 -9.29 -4.93 30.98
C THR A 153 -9.18 -3.56 31.64
N ASN A 154 -10.01 -3.29 32.64
CA ASN A 154 -9.99 -2.05 33.38
C ASN A 154 -8.63 -1.85 34.07
N VAL A 155 -8.12 -2.87 34.76
CA VAL A 155 -6.80 -2.84 35.41
C VAL A 155 -5.69 -2.59 34.40
N VAL A 156 -5.69 -3.31 33.26
CA VAL A 156 -4.65 -3.21 32.23
C VAL A 156 -4.67 -1.85 31.54
N LEU A 157 -5.82 -1.33 31.20
CA LEU A 157 -5.92 -0.08 30.46
C LEU A 157 -5.75 1.14 31.37
N TYR A 158 -6.36 1.12 32.55
CA TYR A 158 -6.45 2.31 33.44
C TYR A 158 -5.60 2.22 34.68
N GLY A 159 -5.07 1.06 35.05
CA GLY A 159 -4.06 0.92 36.10
C GLY A 159 -2.83 1.80 35.81
N ARG A 160 -2.31 2.51 36.83
CA ARG A 160 -1.18 3.42 36.64
C ARG A 160 0.10 2.62 36.39
N ASN A 161 0.67 2.74 35.18
CA ASN A 161 2.01 2.29 34.79
C ASN A 161 2.43 0.91 35.31
N PHE A 162 1.50 -0.05 35.38
CA PHE A 162 1.73 -1.37 36.00
C PHE A 162 2.14 -1.26 37.49
N ASP A 163 1.65 -0.26 38.19
CA ASP A 163 1.90 -0.08 39.62
C ASP A 163 1.24 -1.22 40.42
N LYS A 164 2.08 -2.11 40.93
CA LYS A 164 1.68 -3.29 41.70
C LYS A 164 0.91 -2.96 43.00
N THR A 165 1.03 -1.70 43.47
CA THR A 165 0.43 -1.27 44.77
C THR A 165 -1.06 -0.93 44.65
N LYS A 166 -1.55 -0.67 43.43
CA LYS A 166 -2.94 -0.17 43.22
C LYS A 166 -3.91 -1.21 42.65
N ALA A 167 -3.42 -2.14 41.82
CA ALA A 167 -4.20 -3.28 41.38
C ALA A 167 -3.22 -4.37 40.90
N PRO A 168 -3.33 -5.61 41.38
CA PRO A 168 -2.45 -6.68 40.97
C PRO A 168 -2.64 -6.97 39.49
N LEU A 169 -1.54 -7.07 38.74
CA LEU A 169 -1.59 -7.52 37.36
C LEU A 169 -2.10 -8.96 37.28
N PRO A 170 -2.83 -9.32 36.23
CA PRO A 170 -3.33 -10.67 36.08
C PRO A 170 -2.16 -11.67 36.06
N LYS A 171 -2.19 -12.67 36.95
CA LYS A 171 -1.14 -13.70 37.08
C LYS A 171 -0.96 -14.45 35.76
N GLY A 172 0.30 -14.72 35.38
CA GLY A 172 0.66 -15.42 34.15
C GLY A 172 0.39 -14.63 32.85
N SER A 173 -0.01 -13.37 32.98
CA SER A 173 -0.27 -12.52 31.81
C SER A 173 1.04 -11.93 31.25
N VAL A 174 1.03 -11.56 29.98
CA VAL A 174 2.14 -10.83 29.36
C VAL A 174 2.44 -9.50 30.09
N PHE A 175 1.45 -8.90 30.76
CA PHE A 175 1.63 -7.67 31.54
C PHE A 175 2.49 -7.89 32.78
N GLU A 176 2.24 -8.99 33.50
CA GLU A 176 3.05 -9.38 34.66
C GLU A 176 4.50 -9.66 34.23
N VAL A 177 4.67 -10.38 33.11
CA VAL A 177 5.99 -10.69 32.54
C VAL A 177 6.72 -9.40 32.18
N VAL A 178 6.08 -8.50 31.44
CA VAL A 178 6.68 -7.21 31.03
C VAL A 178 7.06 -6.35 32.22
N ALA A 179 6.21 -6.30 33.25
CA ALA A 179 6.51 -5.53 34.47
C ALA A 179 7.73 -6.07 35.25
N ASN A 180 8.02 -7.37 35.09
CA ASN A 180 9.14 -8.04 35.75
C ASN A 180 10.41 -8.18 34.90
N LEU A 181 10.37 -7.89 33.59
CA LEU A 181 11.50 -8.12 32.66
C LEU A 181 12.83 -7.52 33.16
N LYS A 182 12.81 -6.30 33.72
CA LYS A 182 14.01 -5.66 34.26
C LYS A 182 14.65 -6.40 35.43
N ASN A 183 13.87 -7.21 36.18
CA ASN A 183 14.32 -7.94 37.35
C ASN A 183 14.77 -9.37 37.03
N MET A 184 14.52 -9.83 35.82
CA MET A 184 14.91 -11.16 35.34
C MET A 184 16.41 -11.20 34.99
N SER A 185 17.02 -12.38 35.06
CA SER A 185 18.32 -12.61 34.43
C SER A 185 18.20 -12.43 32.90
N PRO A 186 19.30 -12.16 32.19
CA PRO A 186 19.27 -12.06 30.73
C PRO A 186 18.64 -13.27 30.02
N THR A 187 18.99 -14.47 30.47
CA THR A 187 18.47 -15.73 29.92
C THR A 187 16.96 -15.89 30.15
N GLU A 188 16.47 -15.59 31.35
CA GLU A 188 15.04 -15.66 31.67
C GLU A 188 14.26 -14.60 30.90
N ALA A 189 14.79 -13.38 30.78
CA ALA A 189 14.19 -12.31 30.02
C ALA A 189 14.12 -12.64 28.52
N ALA A 190 15.19 -13.20 27.93
CA ALA A 190 15.21 -13.67 26.55
C ALA A 190 14.18 -14.76 26.29
N GLY A 191 14.11 -15.77 27.15
CA GLY A 191 13.11 -16.84 27.09
C GLY A 191 11.68 -16.29 27.18
N SER A 192 11.45 -15.32 28.06
CA SER A 192 10.15 -14.67 28.23
C SER A 192 9.75 -13.83 27.01
N ILE A 193 10.67 -13.06 26.43
CA ILE A 193 10.44 -12.28 25.20
C ILE A 193 10.00 -13.19 24.07
N MET A 194 10.71 -14.31 23.87
CA MET A 194 10.40 -15.27 22.82
C MET A 194 9.07 -15.99 23.06
N LYS A 195 8.87 -16.50 24.28
CA LYS A 195 7.65 -17.25 24.66
C LYS A 195 6.38 -16.44 24.50
N TYR A 196 6.42 -15.19 24.95
CA TYR A 196 5.24 -14.30 24.96
C TYR A 196 5.18 -13.36 23.75
N HIS A 197 6.12 -13.47 22.80
CA HIS A 197 6.21 -12.58 21.62
C HIS A 197 6.05 -11.11 22.02
N ILE A 198 6.80 -10.66 23.04
CA ILE A 198 6.69 -9.30 23.55
C ILE A 198 7.14 -8.32 22.47
N PRO A 199 6.31 -7.31 22.11
CA PRO A 199 6.64 -6.35 21.06
C PRO A 199 7.96 -5.63 21.35
N PHE A 200 8.77 -5.44 20.30
CA PHE A 200 10.13 -4.88 20.41
C PHE A 200 10.23 -3.62 21.27
N LEU A 201 9.44 -2.59 20.96
CA LEU A 201 9.49 -1.31 21.68
C LEU A 201 9.04 -1.45 23.14
N ILE A 202 8.12 -2.34 23.43
CA ILE A 202 7.66 -2.62 24.80
C ILE A 202 8.77 -3.32 25.59
N ALA A 203 9.38 -4.35 25.01
CA ALA A 203 10.48 -5.07 25.65
C ALA A 203 11.69 -4.14 25.90
N MET A 204 12.07 -3.32 24.90
CA MET A 204 13.13 -2.31 25.04
C MET A 204 12.87 -1.35 26.19
N GLY A 205 11.64 -0.84 26.29
CA GLY A 205 11.23 0.07 27.37
C GLY A 205 11.25 -0.63 28.75
N ALA A 206 10.81 -1.88 28.82
CA ALA A 206 10.76 -2.64 30.08
C ALA A 206 12.15 -3.08 30.56
N LEU A 207 13.06 -3.44 29.66
CA LEU A 207 14.45 -3.84 29.96
C LEU A 207 15.35 -2.64 30.35
N GLY A 208 15.05 -1.47 29.82
CA GLY A 208 15.88 -0.28 30.05
C GLY A 208 17.32 -0.48 29.56
N ALA A 209 18.32 -0.26 30.43
CA ALA A 209 19.75 -0.39 30.07
C ALA A 209 20.15 -1.82 29.62
N LYS A 210 19.53 -2.85 30.18
CA LYS A 210 19.78 -4.26 29.83
C LYS A 210 19.42 -4.57 28.37
N ALA A 211 18.56 -3.82 27.74
CA ALA A 211 18.15 -4.03 26.36
C ALA A 211 19.29 -3.99 25.32
N LYS A 212 20.49 -3.54 25.73
CA LYS A 212 21.69 -3.52 24.87
C LYS A 212 22.54 -4.79 24.96
N GLU A 213 22.20 -5.70 25.84
CA GLU A 213 22.93 -6.97 25.99
C GLU A 213 22.70 -7.82 24.73
N PRO A 214 23.78 -8.38 24.12
CA PRO A 214 23.69 -9.08 22.83
C PRO A 214 22.65 -10.22 22.79
N ASP A 215 22.57 -11.02 23.86
CA ASP A 215 21.63 -12.14 23.96
C ASP A 215 20.18 -11.65 23.97
N LEU A 216 19.92 -10.53 24.65
CA LEU A 216 18.58 -9.92 24.64
C LEU A 216 18.24 -9.29 23.30
N VAL A 217 19.20 -8.64 22.65
CA VAL A 217 19.00 -8.11 21.28
C VAL A 217 18.71 -9.25 20.31
N GLN A 218 19.40 -10.37 20.42
CA GLN A 218 19.16 -11.56 19.59
C GLN A 218 17.75 -12.12 19.81
N ALA A 219 17.32 -12.27 21.06
CA ALA A 219 15.97 -12.72 21.39
C ALA A 219 14.90 -11.75 20.87
N LEU A 220 15.14 -10.44 20.97
CA LEU A 220 14.27 -9.42 20.41
C LEU A 220 14.13 -9.57 18.90
N ILE A 221 15.24 -9.73 18.15
CA ILE A 221 15.23 -9.95 16.70
C ILE A 221 14.40 -11.19 16.32
N GLN A 222 14.57 -12.29 17.06
CA GLN A 222 13.86 -13.53 16.82
C GLN A 222 12.35 -13.44 17.10
N ALA A 223 11.96 -12.62 18.09
CA ALA A 223 10.56 -12.39 18.46
C ALA A 223 9.83 -11.39 17.57
N MET A 224 10.58 -10.55 16.81
CA MET A 224 10.00 -9.51 15.96
C MET A 224 9.12 -10.08 14.85
N SER A 225 8.00 -9.41 14.63
CA SER A 225 7.23 -9.57 13.38
C SER A 225 8.00 -8.98 12.19
N PRO A 226 7.72 -9.42 10.94
CA PRO A 226 8.32 -8.86 9.72
C PRO A 226 8.24 -7.33 9.64
N THR A 227 7.13 -6.78 10.09
CA THR A 227 6.89 -5.34 10.13
C THR A 227 7.74 -4.62 11.18
N GLU A 228 7.92 -5.22 12.37
CA GLU A 228 8.78 -4.66 13.42
C GLU A 228 10.25 -4.71 12.99
N LEU A 229 10.68 -5.81 12.37
CA LEU A 229 12.04 -6.01 11.89
C LEU A 229 12.44 -4.89 10.90
N THR A 230 11.62 -4.65 9.88
CA THR A 230 11.88 -3.60 8.88
C THR A 230 11.76 -2.19 9.47
N THR A 231 10.80 -1.95 10.35
CA THR A 231 10.58 -0.61 10.94
C THR A 231 11.70 -0.20 11.90
N ASN A 232 12.30 -1.17 12.61
CA ASN A 232 13.28 -0.91 13.67
C ASN A 232 14.74 -1.19 13.25
N VAL A 233 15.01 -1.47 11.98
CA VAL A 233 16.36 -1.84 11.51
C VAL A 233 17.44 -0.82 11.89
N LYS A 234 17.15 0.48 11.80
CA LYS A 234 18.08 1.54 12.20
C LYS A 234 18.40 1.53 13.70
N MET A 235 17.44 1.12 14.53
CA MET A 235 17.69 0.93 15.96
C MET A 235 18.55 -0.32 16.20
N LEU A 236 18.30 -1.41 15.47
CA LEU A 236 19.11 -2.61 15.53
C LEU A 236 20.56 -2.36 15.10
N GLU A 237 20.81 -1.49 14.09
CA GLU A 237 22.18 -1.05 13.77
C GLU A 237 22.87 -0.42 14.97
N LYS A 238 22.17 0.43 15.73
CA LYS A 238 22.70 1.07 16.95
C LYS A 238 22.92 0.07 18.10
N LEU A 239 22.22 -1.05 18.09
CA LEU A 239 22.35 -2.14 19.08
C LEU A 239 23.41 -3.17 18.69
N GLY A 240 24.22 -2.91 17.67
CA GLY A 240 25.34 -3.77 17.29
C GLY A 240 25.10 -4.69 16.11
N LEU A 241 24.00 -4.56 15.38
CA LEU A 241 23.70 -5.40 14.21
C LEU A 241 24.84 -5.41 13.16
N LYS A 242 25.61 -4.30 13.06
CA LYS A 242 26.73 -4.18 12.11
C LYS A 242 27.96 -4.98 12.52
N THR A 243 28.23 -5.03 13.82
CA THR A 243 29.50 -5.50 14.36
C THR A 243 29.43 -6.89 14.98
N ASN A 244 28.22 -7.38 15.32
CA ASN A 244 28.02 -8.67 15.96
C ASN A 244 27.49 -9.73 14.95
N PRO A 245 28.30 -10.76 14.59
CA PRO A 245 27.89 -11.80 13.63
C PRO A 245 26.67 -12.60 14.08
N ALA A 246 26.49 -12.85 15.38
CA ALA A 246 25.36 -13.60 15.90
C ALA A 246 24.04 -12.82 15.70
N LEU A 247 24.06 -11.50 15.97
CA LEU A 247 22.91 -10.63 15.71
C LEU A 247 22.59 -10.55 14.21
N ARG A 248 23.62 -10.52 13.37
CA ARG A 248 23.48 -10.55 11.92
C ARG A 248 22.82 -11.83 11.44
N GLY A 249 23.28 -12.98 11.93
CA GLY A 249 22.69 -14.28 11.63
C GLY A 249 21.22 -14.38 12.06
N ALA A 250 20.89 -13.92 13.26
CA ALA A 250 19.51 -13.86 13.75
C ALA A 250 18.62 -12.95 12.89
N PHE A 251 19.13 -11.78 12.49
CA PHE A 251 18.44 -10.86 11.61
C PHE A 251 18.18 -11.47 10.22
N ASP A 252 19.19 -12.10 9.64
CA ASP A 252 19.08 -12.75 8.32
C ASP A 252 18.03 -13.88 8.34
N ALA A 253 18.00 -14.68 9.38
CA ALA A 253 16.99 -15.73 9.56
C ALA A 253 15.57 -15.14 9.72
N ALA A 254 15.42 -14.06 10.49
CA ALA A 254 14.15 -13.37 10.64
C ALA A 254 13.69 -12.69 9.33
N LEU A 255 14.63 -12.13 8.57
CA LEU A 255 14.38 -11.52 7.27
C LEU A 255 13.93 -12.54 6.22
N ALA A 256 14.52 -13.73 6.23
CA ALA A 256 14.11 -14.84 5.36
C ALA A 256 12.65 -15.26 5.61
N LYS A 257 12.21 -15.31 6.88
CA LYS A 257 10.80 -15.52 7.23
C LYS A 257 9.89 -14.37 6.76
N ALA A 258 10.40 -13.13 6.76
CA ALA A 258 9.66 -11.97 6.31
C ALA A 258 9.45 -11.95 4.79
N ALA A 259 10.28 -12.63 4.02
CA ALA A 259 10.21 -12.68 2.56
C ALA A 259 8.93 -13.35 2.02
N THR A 260 8.25 -14.16 2.83
CA THR A 260 6.98 -14.79 2.47
C THR A 260 5.75 -13.90 2.73
N SER A 261 5.94 -12.70 3.27
CA SER A 261 4.86 -11.79 3.64
C SER A 261 4.65 -10.69 2.61
N ASN A 262 3.48 -10.64 1.99
CA ASN A 262 3.09 -9.64 0.97
C ASN A 262 2.82 -8.23 1.56
N LYS A 263 2.90 -8.05 2.89
CA LYS A 263 2.31 -6.87 3.58
C LYS A 263 3.27 -5.73 3.91
N ALA A 264 4.56 -5.79 3.52
CA ALA A 264 5.55 -4.87 4.08
C ALA A 264 6.36 -4.03 3.06
N THR A 265 6.02 -4.04 1.78
CA THR A 265 6.84 -3.45 0.70
C THR A 265 7.26 -2.00 0.97
N LEU A 266 6.32 -1.11 1.33
CA LEU A 266 6.63 0.28 1.63
C LEU A 266 7.57 0.45 2.82
N LYS A 267 7.36 -0.33 3.88
CA LYS A 267 8.21 -0.28 5.08
C LYS A 267 9.61 -0.82 4.78
N THR A 268 9.70 -1.82 3.91
CA THR A 268 10.98 -2.37 3.47
C THR A 268 11.78 -1.34 2.66
N THR A 269 11.12 -0.58 1.79
CA THR A 269 11.74 0.53 1.04
C THR A 269 12.32 1.58 1.99
N LYS A 270 11.49 2.09 2.91
CA LYS A 270 11.95 3.07 3.92
C LYS A 270 13.06 2.54 4.81
N ALA A 271 13.03 1.25 5.12
CA ALA A 271 14.10 0.59 5.87
C ALA A 271 15.41 0.59 5.08
N ALA A 272 15.37 0.21 3.80
CA ALA A 272 16.54 0.23 2.94
C ALA A 272 17.16 1.63 2.76
N GLU A 273 16.33 2.67 2.70
CA GLU A 273 16.77 4.06 2.64
C GLU A 273 17.40 4.54 3.97
N ALA A 274 16.90 4.04 5.10
CA ALA A 274 17.30 4.49 6.43
C ALA A 274 18.59 3.86 6.93
N VAL A 275 19.00 2.69 6.42
CA VAL A 275 20.21 1.98 6.86
C VAL A 275 21.47 2.54 6.20
N THR A 276 22.56 2.48 6.95
CA THR A 276 23.87 2.98 6.51
C THR A 276 24.81 1.85 6.08
N ASP A 277 24.53 0.62 6.43
CA ASP A 277 25.29 -0.57 6.06
C ASP A 277 24.90 -1.02 4.64
N VAL A 278 25.86 -1.06 3.71
CA VAL A 278 25.63 -1.36 2.30
C VAL A 278 25.09 -2.77 2.11
N ALA A 279 25.67 -3.76 2.77
CA ALA A 279 25.22 -5.16 2.64
C ALA A 279 23.81 -5.37 3.23
N LEU A 280 23.46 -4.64 4.29
CA LEU A 280 22.11 -4.66 4.86
C LEU A 280 21.10 -3.98 3.93
N LYS A 281 21.50 -2.89 3.30
CA LYS A 281 20.68 -2.19 2.29
C LYS A 281 20.37 -3.10 1.12
N GLU A 282 21.37 -3.80 0.56
CA GLU A 282 21.20 -4.77 -0.52
C GLU A 282 20.23 -5.90 -0.15
N LYS A 283 20.33 -6.45 1.08
CA LYS A 283 19.41 -7.48 1.58
C LYS A 283 17.98 -6.97 1.69
N LEU A 284 17.77 -5.75 2.17
CA LEU A 284 16.43 -5.14 2.26
C LEU A 284 15.87 -4.84 0.87
N GLN A 285 16.69 -4.42 -0.07
CA GLN A 285 16.30 -4.26 -1.48
C GLN A 285 15.92 -5.61 -2.10
N GLY A 286 16.69 -6.66 -1.88
CA GLY A 286 16.35 -8.02 -2.32
C GLY A 286 15.05 -8.56 -1.68
N LEU A 287 14.76 -8.20 -0.42
CA LEU A 287 13.48 -8.51 0.20
C LEU A 287 12.33 -7.74 -0.47
N GLN A 288 12.52 -6.46 -0.73
CA GLN A 288 11.54 -5.63 -1.45
C GLN A 288 11.22 -6.23 -2.82
N ASP A 289 12.24 -6.63 -3.57
CA ASP A 289 12.06 -7.23 -4.89
C ASP A 289 11.26 -8.55 -4.83
N LYS A 290 11.52 -9.38 -3.82
CA LYS A 290 10.71 -10.59 -3.57
C LYS A 290 9.26 -10.27 -3.21
N GLN A 291 9.04 -9.28 -2.37
CA GLN A 291 7.70 -8.84 -1.99
C GLN A 291 6.92 -8.26 -3.18
N ILE A 292 7.58 -7.46 -4.02
CA ILE A 292 6.98 -6.93 -5.25
C ILE A 292 6.62 -8.08 -6.20
N LYS A 293 7.51 -9.04 -6.41
CA LYS A 293 7.23 -10.25 -7.24
C LYS A 293 6.08 -11.08 -6.67
N ALA A 294 5.99 -11.23 -5.35
CA ALA A 294 4.91 -11.97 -4.69
C ALA A 294 3.53 -11.30 -4.82
N LEU A 295 3.48 -9.98 -5.04
CA LEU A 295 2.25 -9.28 -5.39
C LEU A 295 1.70 -9.75 -6.75
N GLY A 296 2.49 -10.46 -7.58
CA GLY A 296 2.21 -10.80 -8.95
C GLY A 296 2.34 -9.58 -9.85
N GLY A 297 2.52 -9.77 -11.12
CA GLY A 297 2.65 -8.70 -12.09
C GLY A 297 1.84 -8.99 -13.34
N PRO A 298 1.79 -8.02 -14.25
CA PRO A 298 1.14 -8.20 -15.53
C PRO A 298 1.83 -9.31 -16.33
N GLU A 299 1.02 -10.11 -17.00
CA GLU A 299 1.52 -11.14 -17.92
C GLU A 299 1.91 -10.52 -19.27
N GLY A 300 2.68 -11.27 -20.07
CA GLY A 300 3.05 -10.89 -21.42
C GLY A 300 4.11 -9.78 -21.50
N ASN A 301 4.29 -9.22 -22.68
CA ASN A 301 5.32 -8.21 -22.97
C ASN A 301 4.78 -6.80 -22.81
N TRP A 302 5.59 -5.93 -22.24
CA TRP A 302 5.19 -4.54 -21.96
C TRP A 302 6.06 -3.52 -22.68
N LEU A 303 5.40 -2.50 -23.20
CA LEU A 303 6.03 -1.34 -23.82
C LEU A 303 5.90 -0.13 -22.91
N VAL A 304 7.01 0.49 -22.55
CA VAL A 304 7.06 1.79 -21.86
C VAL A 304 7.49 2.84 -22.87
N LEU A 305 6.58 3.72 -23.23
CA LEU A 305 6.83 4.88 -24.08
C LEU A 305 7.22 6.06 -23.21
N ALA A 306 8.43 6.54 -23.37
CA ALA A 306 9.07 7.56 -22.54
C ALA A 306 9.31 8.83 -23.36
N ASP A 307 8.60 9.88 -23.03
CA ASP A 307 8.76 11.17 -23.68
C ASP A 307 10.12 11.79 -23.35
N LYS A 308 10.90 12.12 -24.38
CA LYS A 308 12.14 12.87 -24.30
C LYS A 308 12.12 14.17 -25.10
N SER A 309 10.93 14.67 -25.47
CA SER A 309 10.78 15.97 -26.11
C SER A 309 11.33 17.12 -25.24
N GLY A 310 11.46 18.31 -25.81
CA GLY A 310 12.30 19.40 -25.25
C GLY A 310 12.06 19.79 -23.77
N SER A 311 10.83 19.65 -23.25
CA SER A 311 10.47 19.98 -21.84
C SER A 311 10.54 18.78 -20.88
N MET A 312 10.76 17.54 -21.38
CA MET A 312 10.46 16.29 -20.68
C MET A 312 11.59 15.67 -19.84
N SER A 313 12.51 16.45 -19.28
CA SER A 313 13.57 15.90 -18.41
C SER A 313 13.03 15.08 -17.22
N ARG A 314 11.88 15.49 -16.65
CA ARG A 314 11.23 14.74 -15.56
C ARG A 314 10.55 13.48 -16.05
N ALA A 315 9.97 13.48 -17.26
CA ALA A 315 9.35 12.32 -17.86
C ALA A 315 10.37 11.20 -18.10
N ILE A 316 11.59 11.55 -18.51
CA ILE A 316 12.71 10.61 -18.68
C ILE A 316 12.98 9.87 -17.37
N GLU A 317 13.07 10.57 -16.24
CA GLU A 317 13.33 9.93 -14.94
C GLU A 317 12.13 9.12 -14.47
N ALA A 318 10.91 9.67 -14.58
CA ALA A 318 9.69 8.95 -14.24
C ALA A 318 9.54 7.65 -15.04
N SER A 319 9.82 7.68 -16.32
CA SER A 319 9.76 6.49 -17.19
C SER A 319 10.77 5.41 -16.82
N ARG A 320 11.98 5.78 -16.39
CA ARG A 320 12.97 4.83 -15.86
C ARG A 320 12.44 4.08 -14.65
N HIS A 321 11.75 4.77 -13.75
CA HIS A 321 11.14 4.17 -12.57
C HIS A 321 9.93 3.28 -12.91
N VAL A 322 9.05 3.72 -13.82
CA VAL A 322 7.93 2.90 -14.32
C VAL A 322 8.48 1.63 -14.99
N ALA A 323 9.49 1.78 -15.86
CA ALA A 323 10.13 0.66 -16.53
C ALA A 323 10.82 -0.31 -15.56
N ALA A 324 11.54 0.22 -14.56
CA ALA A 324 12.17 -0.60 -13.52
C ALA A 324 11.15 -1.38 -12.69
N THR A 325 10.01 -0.76 -12.38
CA THR A 325 8.92 -1.44 -11.67
C THR A 325 8.35 -2.57 -12.52
N LEU A 326 8.00 -2.29 -13.78
CA LEU A 326 7.52 -3.30 -14.71
C LEU A 326 8.54 -4.41 -14.95
N ALA A 327 9.82 -4.08 -15.14
CA ALA A 327 10.90 -5.07 -15.31
C ALA A 327 11.03 -6.04 -14.13
N LYS A 328 10.66 -5.62 -12.93
CA LYS A 328 10.68 -6.46 -11.72
C LYS A 328 9.47 -7.37 -11.58
N ILE A 329 8.28 -6.90 -12.02
CA ILE A 329 7.00 -7.59 -11.76
C ILE A 329 6.45 -8.31 -12.98
N CYS A 330 6.80 -7.89 -14.19
CA CYS A 330 6.33 -8.47 -15.44
C CYS A 330 6.90 -9.88 -15.65
N GLN A 331 6.07 -10.78 -16.18
CA GLN A 331 6.51 -12.14 -16.50
C GLN A 331 7.13 -12.24 -17.89
N GLY A 332 6.85 -11.27 -18.77
CA GLY A 332 7.39 -11.17 -20.12
C GLY A 332 8.51 -10.14 -20.26
N LYS A 333 8.76 -9.73 -21.49
CA LYS A 333 9.76 -8.70 -21.80
C LYS A 333 9.23 -7.30 -21.50
N VAL A 334 10.13 -6.39 -21.14
CA VAL A 334 9.82 -4.97 -20.94
C VAL A 334 10.73 -4.14 -21.83
N TYR A 335 10.11 -3.44 -22.78
CA TYR A 335 10.78 -2.54 -23.70
C TYR A 335 10.58 -1.10 -23.25
N LEU A 336 11.68 -0.38 -23.01
CA LEU A 336 11.66 1.05 -22.76
C LEU A 336 12.02 1.77 -24.04
N VAL A 337 11.08 2.53 -24.59
CA VAL A 337 11.28 3.29 -25.83
C VAL A 337 11.20 4.77 -25.53
N PHE A 338 12.32 5.45 -25.58
CA PHE A 338 12.37 6.90 -25.56
C PHE A 338 11.97 7.44 -26.91
N PHE A 339 11.12 8.43 -26.94
CA PHE A 339 10.66 9.07 -28.16
C PHE A 339 10.72 10.60 -28.09
N ASP A 340 11.08 11.18 -29.22
CA ASP A 340 10.80 12.55 -29.64
C ASP A 340 10.03 12.46 -30.98
N THR A 341 10.71 12.68 -32.10
CA THR A 341 10.23 12.39 -33.47
C THR A 341 10.73 11.03 -33.98
N SER A 342 11.61 10.38 -33.23
CA SER A 342 12.20 9.08 -33.54
C SER A 342 12.34 8.20 -32.30
N PRO A 343 12.11 6.84 -32.41
CA PRO A 343 12.17 5.96 -31.27
C PRO A 343 13.60 5.46 -30.98
N MET A 344 13.95 5.40 -29.69
CA MET A 344 15.16 4.73 -29.21
C MET A 344 14.77 3.64 -28.21
N THR A 345 14.95 2.38 -28.58
CA THR A 345 14.50 1.21 -27.83
C THR A 345 15.62 0.63 -26.96
N VAL A 346 15.31 0.32 -25.71
CA VAL A 346 16.16 -0.41 -24.76
C VAL A 346 15.35 -1.56 -24.17
N ASP A 347 15.85 -2.80 -24.29
CA ASP A 347 15.29 -3.94 -23.56
C ASP A 347 15.73 -3.83 -22.09
N VAL A 348 14.79 -3.66 -21.20
CA VAL A 348 15.05 -3.49 -19.77
C VAL A 348 14.53 -4.66 -18.92
N THR A 349 14.22 -5.77 -19.56
CA THR A 349 13.69 -6.98 -18.93
C THR A 349 14.57 -7.43 -17.75
N GLY A 350 13.98 -7.48 -16.54
CA GLY A 350 14.67 -7.90 -15.34
C GLY A 350 15.76 -6.95 -14.81
N LEU A 351 15.97 -5.79 -15.45
CA LEU A 351 17.00 -4.83 -15.03
C LEU A 351 16.54 -4.02 -13.80
N PRO A 352 17.42 -3.80 -12.82
CA PRO A 352 17.18 -2.87 -11.73
C PRO A 352 17.33 -1.41 -12.22
N LEU A 353 16.78 -0.48 -11.43
CA LEU A 353 16.73 0.94 -11.78
C LEU A 353 18.12 1.53 -12.12
N ASP A 354 19.12 1.22 -11.31
CA ASP A 354 20.49 1.72 -11.51
C ASP A 354 21.11 1.24 -12.84
N ALA A 355 20.83 0.00 -13.24
CA ALA A 355 21.24 -0.53 -14.54
C ALA A 355 20.50 0.19 -15.69
N ILE A 356 19.19 0.45 -15.54
CA ILE A 356 18.40 1.22 -16.52
C ILE A 356 18.93 2.65 -16.62
N GLN A 357 19.17 3.32 -15.49
CA GLN A 357 19.74 4.67 -15.46
C GLN A 357 21.11 4.72 -16.15
N LYS A 358 21.98 3.73 -15.88
CA LYS A 358 23.30 3.63 -16.53
C LYS A 358 23.18 3.41 -18.03
N ALA A 359 22.31 2.50 -18.48
CA ALA A 359 22.10 2.21 -19.90
C ALA A 359 21.52 3.40 -20.67
N THR A 360 20.73 4.24 -20.01
CA THR A 360 20.01 5.37 -20.62
C THR A 360 20.59 6.74 -20.26
N ARG A 361 21.76 6.81 -19.61
CA ARG A 361 22.37 8.07 -19.14
C ARG A 361 22.59 9.12 -20.23
N HIS A 362 22.75 8.69 -21.47
CA HIS A 362 22.97 9.54 -22.64
C HIS A 362 21.66 10.15 -23.20
N ILE A 363 20.52 9.71 -22.72
CA ILE A 363 19.22 10.24 -23.15
C ILE A 363 19.00 11.60 -22.50
N THR A 364 18.77 12.60 -23.34
CA THR A 364 18.46 13.98 -22.97
C THR A 364 17.20 14.46 -23.66
N ALA A 365 16.52 15.39 -23.04
CA ALA A 365 15.30 15.99 -23.60
C ALA A 365 15.64 16.87 -24.82
N ASN A 366 15.01 16.59 -25.97
CA ASN A 366 15.15 17.35 -27.20
C ASN A 366 14.06 16.97 -28.22
N GLY A 367 13.77 17.87 -29.16
CA GLY A 367 12.91 17.60 -30.32
C GLY A 367 11.42 17.80 -30.09
N GLY A 368 10.64 17.44 -31.11
CA GLY A 368 9.17 17.42 -31.07
C GLY A 368 8.62 16.14 -30.47
N THR A 369 7.29 15.93 -30.53
CA THR A 369 6.62 14.82 -29.86
C THR A 369 5.80 13.96 -30.81
N SER A 370 6.20 12.71 -31.01
CA SER A 370 5.44 11.65 -31.69
C SER A 370 5.30 10.45 -30.77
N ILE A 371 4.21 10.36 -30.01
CA ILE A 371 3.96 9.23 -29.08
C ILE A 371 3.81 7.92 -29.86
N GLY A 372 3.24 8.01 -31.06
CA GLY A 372 3.02 6.85 -31.92
C GLY A 372 4.30 6.26 -32.53
N CYS A 373 5.42 6.99 -32.58
CA CYS A 373 6.62 6.48 -33.26
C CYS A 373 7.23 5.25 -32.56
N GLY A 374 7.17 5.18 -31.22
CA GLY A 374 7.65 4.04 -30.46
C GLY A 374 6.80 2.78 -30.69
N LEU A 375 5.48 2.92 -30.72
CA LEU A 375 4.58 1.82 -31.03
C LEU A 375 4.69 1.38 -32.51
N ASN A 376 4.89 2.33 -33.43
CA ASN A 376 5.15 2.03 -34.84
C ASN A 376 6.44 1.22 -35.04
N ARG A 377 7.46 1.45 -34.19
CA ARG A 377 8.68 0.63 -34.18
C ARG A 377 8.36 -0.81 -33.79
N MET A 378 7.56 -1.04 -32.75
CA MET A 378 7.15 -2.39 -32.34
C MET A 378 6.34 -3.08 -33.45
N LEU A 379 5.45 -2.34 -34.11
CA LEU A 379 4.70 -2.85 -35.27
C LEU A 379 5.60 -3.24 -36.42
N SER A 380 6.57 -2.41 -36.78
CA SER A 380 7.50 -2.68 -37.89
C SER A 380 8.41 -3.89 -37.62
N GLU A 381 8.77 -4.10 -36.36
CA GLU A 381 9.57 -5.25 -35.91
C GLU A 381 8.73 -6.49 -35.58
N LYS A 382 7.40 -6.40 -35.73
CA LYS A 382 6.43 -7.47 -35.40
C LYS A 382 6.60 -7.99 -33.96
N VAL A 383 6.89 -7.08 -33.03
CA VAL A 383 6.99 -7.39 -31.59
C VAL A 383 5.60 -7.40 -30.98
N GLU A 384 5.22 -8.53 -30.38
CA GLU A 384 3.95 -8.64 -29.65
C GLU A 384 4.05 -7.98 -28.28
N ILE A 385 3.11 -7.05 -27.98
CA ILE A 385 2.99 -6.30 -26.75
C ILE A 385 1.62 -6.58 -26.13
N ASP A 386 1.56 -6.81 -24.83
CA ASP A 386 0.37 -7.12 -24.06
C ASP A 386 -0.10 -5.93 -23.21
N GLY A 387 0.72 -4.89 -23.05
CA GLY A 387 0.37 -3.66 -22.37
C GLY A 387 1.30 -2.51 -22.75
N ILE A 388 0.75 -1.29 -22.72
CA ILE A 388 1.47 -0.06 -23.08
C ILE A 388 1.38 0.91 -21.90
N ALA A 389 2.53 1.37 -21.41
CA ALA A 389 2.64 2.45 -20.44
C ALA A 389 3.25 3.67 -21.12
N ILE A 390 2.59 4.82 -21.07
CA ILE A 390 3.05 6.07 -21.71
C ILE A 390 3.37 7.07 -20.59
N VAL A 391 4.55 7.67 -20.62
CA VAL A 391 4.96 8.74 -19.69
C VAL A 391 5.24 9.99 -20.50
N SER A 392 4.34 10.97 -20.45
CA SER A 392 4.39 12.19 -21.26
C SER A 392 3.52 13.29 -20.64
N ASP A 393 3.62 14.54 -21.15
CA ASP A 393 2.65 15.62 -20.93
C ASP A 393 1.40 15.45 -21.80
N GLY A 394 1.44 14.56 -22.80
CA GLY A 394 0.35 14.30 -23.73
C GLY A 394 0.20 15.34 -24.83
N GLU A 395 1.23 16.08 -25.17
CA GLU A 395 1.26 17.01 -26.28
C GLU A 395 1.88 16.35 -27.52
N GLU A 396 1.05 15.66 -28.32
CA GLU A 396 1.52 15.00 -29.56
C GLU A 396 1.35 15.93 -30.76
N ASN A 397 2.48 16.37 -31.36
CA ASN A 397 2.48 17.33 -32.46
C ASN A 397 3.08 16.80 -33.77
N THR A 398 3.67 15.63 -33.76
CA THR A 398 4.37 15.03 -34.91
C THR A 398 3.82 13.63 -35.23
N ALA A 399 3.71 13.30 -36.53
CA ALA A 399 3.37 11.95 -36.98
C ALA A 399 4.58 10.98 -36.85
N PRO A 400 4.35 9.66 -36.72
CA PRO A 400 3.03 9.03 -36.65
C PRO A 400 2.32 9.31 -35.31
N ARG A 401 1.01 9.57 -35.35
CA ARG A 401 0.20 9.78 -34.15
C ARG A 401 -0.11 8.45 -33.46
N PHE A 402 -0.25 8.51 -32.15
CA PHE A 402 -0.49 7.32 -31.34
C PHE A 402 -1.80 6.64 -31.70
N ALA A 403 -2.91 7.38 -31.83
CA ALA A 403 -4.22 6.82 -32.11
C ALA A 403 -4.25 5.98 -33.39
N ASP A 404 -3.67 6.50 -34.49
CA ASP A 404 -3.62 5.79 -35.77
C ASP A 404 -2.72 4.56 -35.70
N THR A 405 -1.57 4.72 -35.04
CA THR A 405 -0.62 3.62 -34.87
C THR A 405 -1.20 2.52 -33.97
N TYR A 406 -1.92 2.90 -32.92
CA TYR A 406 -2.56 1.96 -32.00
C TYR A 406 -3.61 1.10 -32.71
N LYS A 407 -4.48 1.68 -33.55
CA LYS A 407 -5.47 0.93 -34.32
C LYS A 407 -4.80 -0.12 -35.21
N ARG A 408 -3.77 0.30 -35.96
CA ARG A 408 -2.99 -0.62 -36.80
C ARG A 408 -2.26 -1.69 -36.00
N TYR A 409 -1.76 -1.32 -34.81
CA TYR A 409 -1.11 -2.27 -33.93
C TYR A 409 -2.11 -3.31 -33.38
N CYS A 410 -3.30 -2.89 -32.97
CA CYS A 410 -4.35 -3.80 -32.50
C CYS A 410 -4.84 -4.75 -33.61
N GLU A 411 -4.91 -4.28 -34.85
CA GLU A 411 -5.18 -5.14 -36.01
C GLU A 411 -4.09 -6.21 -36.19
N PHE A 412 -2.83 -5.83 -36.09
CA PHE A 412 -1.70 -6.76 -36.14
C PHE A 412 -1.74 -7.76 -34.98
N ALA A 413 -1.96 -7.29 -33.77
CA ALA A 413 -1.97 -8.12 -32.54
C ALA A 413 -3.24 -9.00 -32.43
N GLY A 414 -4.29 -8.72 -33.20
CA GLY A 414 -5.58 -9.41 -33.12
C GLY A 414 -6.33 -9.18 -31.81
N LYS A 415 -5.94 -8.14 -31.04
CA LYS A 415 -6.54 -7.81 -29.75
C LYS A 415 -6.35 -6.32 -29.44
N GLN A 416 -7.22 -5.79 -28.56
CA GLN A 416 -6.97 -4.48 -27.97
C GLN A 416 -5.91 -4.61 -26.86
N VAL A 417 -4.93 -3.71 -26.89
CA VAL A 417 -3.83 -3.67 -25.93
C VAL A 417 -4.12 -2.58 -24.89
N PRO A 418 -4.12 -2.88 -23.57
CA PRO A 418 -4.40 -1.90 -22.55
C PRO A 418 -3.35 -0.78 -22.53
N VAL A 419 -3.82 0.46 -22.40
CA VAL A 419 -3.00 1.68 -22.39
C VAL A 419 -3.09 2.36 -21.04
N TYR A 420 -1.93 2.63 -20.44
CA TYR A 420 -1.77 3.31 -19.16
C TYR A 420 -0.97 4.60 -19.37
N PHE A 421 -1.59 5.73 -19.10
CA PHE A 421 -0.98 7.04 -19.32
C PHE A 421 -0.55 7.68 -18.00
N TYR A 422 0.73 7.90 -17.86
CA TYR A 422 1.34 8.62 -16.73
C TYR A 422 1.56 10.07 -17.15
N HIS A 423 0.60 10.91 -16.80
CA HIS A 423 0.62 12.33 -17.10
C HIS A 423 1.58 13.05 -16.15
N CYS A 424 2.74 13.48 -16.64
CA CYS A 424 3.82 14.03 -15.80
C CYS A 424 3.85 15.55 -15.72
N GLU A 425 3.47 16.27 -16.76
CA GLU A 425 3.45 17.74 -16.83
C GLU A 425 2.38 18.22 -17.83
N GLY A 426 2.18 19.53 -17.92
CA GLY A 426 1.30 20.13 -18.92
C GLY A 426 -0.21 19.96 -18.66
N SER A 427 -0.99 20.33 -19.67
CA SER A 427 -2.46 20.20 -19.69
C SER A 427 -2.95 19.39 -20.88
N GLY A 428 -2.10 18.56 -21.47
CA GLY A 428 -2.28 17.88 -22.75
C GLY A 428 -3.66 17.28 -23.01
N SER A 429 -4.08 17.36 -24.28
CA SER A 429 -5.39 16.89 -24.74
C SER A 429 -5.44 15.39 -25.06
N PHE A 430 -4.30 14.71 -24.94
CA PHE A 430 -4.11 13.31 -25.37
C PHE A 430 -5.20 12.34 -24.88
N ALA A 431 -5.51 12.40 -23.58
CA ALA A 431 -6.55 11.54 -23.01
C ALA A 431 -7.93 11.83 -23.64
N HIS A 432 -8.23 13.10 -23.92
CA HIS A 432 -9.47 13.50 -24.55
C HIS A 432 -9.51 13.07 -26.02
N GLU A 433 -8.42 13.19 -26.73
CA GLU A 433 -8.29 12.76 -28.12
C GLU A 433 -8.49 11.24 -28.25
N LEU A 434 -7.82 10.44 -27.40
CA LEU A 434 -7.97 8.98 -27.42
C LEU A 434 -9.42 8.54 -27.11
N ASN A 435 -10.07 9.17 -26.12
CA ASN A 435 -11.48 8.89 -25.82
C ASN A 435 -12.39 9.18 -27.02
N ARG A 436 -12.15 10.28 -27.75
CA ARG A 436 -12.90 10.61 -28.96
C ARG A 436 -12.70 9.59 -30.08
N GLU A 437 -11.52 9.00 -30.16
CA GLU A 437 -11.19 7.93 -31.12
C GLU A 437 -11.64 6.53 -30.64
N GLY A 438 -12.34 6.43 -29.50
CA GLY A 438 -12.83 5.17 -28.93
C GLY A 438 -11.72 4.29 -28.33
N ILE A 439 -10.56 4.88 -28.02
CA ILE A 439 -9.45 4.17 -27.37
C ILE A 439 -9.54 4.40 -25.87
N GLU A 440 -9.84 3.34 -25.14
CA GLU A 440 -9.86 3.38 -23.68
C GLU A 440 -8.44 3.46 -23.12
N MET A 441 -8.25 4.31 -22.13
CA MET A 441 -6.97 4.54 -21.49
C MET A 441 -7.14 4.82 -20.01
N GLN A 442 -6.29 4.21 -19.18
CA GLN A 442 -6.23 4.53 -17.77
C GLN A 442 -5.18 5.61 -17.52
N THR A 443 -5.60 6.76 -16.98
CA THR A 443 -4.70 7.90 -16.74
C THR A 443 -4.28 7.98 -15.29
N PHE A 444 -2.98 8.16 -15.06
CA PHE A 444 -2.38 8.45 -13.77
C PHE A 444 -1.69 9.81 -13.81
N ASP A 445 -2.06 10.70 -12.91
CA ASP A 445 -1.45 12.02 -12.81
C ASP A 445 -0.25 11.99 -11.86
N ILE A 446 0.94 12.21 -12.39
CA ILE A 446 2.20 12.25 -11.66
C ILE A 446 2.86 13.63 -11.69
N ARG A 447 2.09 14.69 -12.01
CA ARG A 447 2.59 16.08 -12.14
C ARG A 447 3.26 16.62 -10.86
N GLY A 448 2.89 16.13 -9.70
CA GLY A 448 3.51 16.48 -8.41
C GLY A 448 4.85 15.79 -8.12
N GLY A 449 5.35 15.00 -9.04
CA GLY A 449 6.50 14.10 -8.89
C GLY A 449 6.06 12.64 -8.79
N VAL A 450 7.00 11.74 -9.10
CA VAL A 450 6.76 10.30 -8.90
C VAL A 450 6.85 10.01 -7.41
N ASP A 451 5.70 9.80 -6.78
CA ASP A 451 5.71 9.14 -5.48
C ASP A 451 6.01 7.65 -5.71
N TYR A 452 7.27 7.28 -5.52
CA TYR A 452 7.74 5.88 -5.64
C TYR A 452 6.92 4.92 -4.77
N TYR A 453 6.19 5.43 -3.79
CA TYR A 453 5.31 4.66 -2.92
C TYR A 453 3.95 4.36 -3.57
N SER A 454 3.57 5.10 -4.63
CA SER A 454 2.37 4.81 -5.41
C SER A 454 2.60 3.75 -6.51
N LEU A 455 3.84 3.52 -6.94
CA LEU A 455 4.17 2.54 -7.97
C LEU A 455 3.68 1.11 -7.66
N PRO A 456 3.76 0.57 -6.41
CA PRO A 456 3.14 -0.70 -6.09
C PRO A 456 1.62 -0.73 -6.24
N ASN A 457 0.91 0.42 -6.06
CA ASN A 457 -0.51 0.52 -6.34
C ASN A 457 -0.79 0.51 -7.85
N LEU A 458 0.05 1.19 -8.63
CA LEU A 458 -0.01 1.17 -10.09
C LEU A 458 0.21 -0.25 -10.61
N ALA A 459 1.17 -0.98 -10.03
CA ALA A 459 1.41 -2.38 -10.36
C ALA A 459 0.18 -3.27 -10.09
N SER A 460 -0.57 -3.00 -9.02
CA SER A 460 -1.80 -3.75 -8.73
C SER A 460 -2.91 -3.49 -9.74
N THR A 461 -2.98 -2.29 -10.31
CA THR A 461 -3.95 -1.96 -11.37
C THR A 461 -3.57 -2.54 -12.73
N MET A 462 -2.27 -2.77 -12.98
CA MET A 462 -1.75 -3.37 -14.21
C MET A 462 -1.85 -4.91 -14.26
N ARG A 463 -2.36 -5.56 -13.21
CA ARG A 463 -2.48 -7.03 -13.16
C ARG A 463 -3.58 -7.59 -14.03
N THR A 464 -4.56 -6.80 -14.38
CA THR A 464 -5.71 -7.29 -15.14
C THR A 464 -5.36 -7.42 -16.61
N LYS A 465 -5.66 -8.57 -17.20
CA LYS A 465 -5.36 -8.93 -18.60
C LYS A 465 -6.06 -8.05 -19.63
N THR A 466 -7.03 -7.28 -19.19
CA THR A 466 -7.84 -6.37 -20.01
C THR A 466 -8.32 -5.21 -19.15
N TYR A 467 -9.03 -4.26 -19.72
CA TYR A 467 -9.83 -3.22 -19.03
C TYR A 467 -10.82 -3.75 -17.98
N GLY A 468 -10.76 -5.04 -17.63
CA GLY A 468 -11.55 -5.75 -16.64
C GLY A 468 -11.30 -5.37 -15.19
N LEU A 469 -10.50 -4.31 -14.87
CA LEU A 469 -10.35 -3.86 -13.48
C LEU A 469 -11.70 -3.44 -12.89
N VAL A 470 -12.54 -2.78 -13.67
CA VAL A 470 -13.91 -2.44 -13.24
C VAL A 470 -14.72 -3.70 -12.98
N ASP A 471 -14.61 -4.70 -13.86
CA ASP A 471 -15.32 -5.97 -13.70
C ASP A 471 -14.79 -6.77 -12.50
N GLU A 472 -13.48 -6.78 -12.28
CA GLU A 472 -12.85 -7.39 -11.10
C GLU A 472 -13.32 -6.72 -9.81
N ILE A 473 -13.36 -5.37 -9.80
CA ILE A 473 -13.88 -4.61 -8.67
C ILE A 473 -15.35 -4.98 -8.43
N MET A 474 -16.18 -4.97 -9.46
CA MET A 474 -17.61 -5.30 -9.35
C MET A 474 -17.85 -6.76 -8.97
N ALA A 475 -16.95 -7.68 -9.31
CA ALA A 475 -17.01 -9.07 -8.88
C ALA A 475 -16.57 -9.30 -7.44
N THR A 476 -15.94 -8.30 -6.82
CA THR A 476 -15.51 -8.41 -5.40
C THR A 476 -16.74 -8.39 -4.49
N PRO A 477 -16.96 -9.41 -3.66
CA PRO A 477 -18.18 -9.48 -2.83
C PRO A 477 -18.22 -8.35 -1.79
N LEU A 478 -19.41 -7.82 -1.57
CA LEU A 478 -19.69 -6.93 -0.46
C LEU A 478 -19.68 -7.71 0.87
N LEU A 479 -19.27 -7.07 1.94
CA LEU A 479 -19.17 -7.66 3.26
C LEU A 479 -20.42 -7.36 4.09
N SER A 480 -20.90 -8.34 4.85
CA SER A 480 -21.89 -8.11 5.90
C SER A 480 -21.21 -7.85 7.25
N LEU A 481 -21.65 -6.82 7.95
CA LEU A 481 -21.19 -6.51 9.31
C LEU A 481 -21.41 -7.69 10.26
N ASN A 482 -22.57 -8.35 10.17
CA ASN A 482 -22.91 -9.48 11.03
C ASN A 482 -21.93 -10.66 10.83
N ASP A 483 -21.50 -10.93 9.60
CA ASP A 483 -20.54 -11.99 9.31
C ASP A 483 -19.13 -11.65 9.81
N VAL A 484 -18.75 -10.38 9.67
CA VAL A 484 -17.48 -9.87 10.21
C VAL A 484 -17.43 -9.98 11.73
N LEU A 485 -18.49 -9.55 12.42
CA LEU A 485 -18.56 -9.60 13.88
C LEU A 485 -18.61 -11.05 14.42
N LYS A 486 -19.27 -11.97 13.75
CA LYS A 486 -19.28 -13.39 14.12
C LYS A 486 -17.97 -14.14 13.83
N GLY A 487 -16.94 -13.44 13.38
CA GLY A 487 -15.64 -14.03 13.08
C GLY A 487 -15.70 -15.07 11.95
N LYS A 488 -16.77 -15.09 11.16
CA LYS A 488 -16.77 -15.87 9.93
C LYS A 488 -15.61 -15.36 9.12
N ARG A 489 -14.65 -16.25 8.81
CA ARG A 489 -13.56 -15.92 7.87
C ARG A 489 -14.24 -15.46 6.61
N VAL A 490 -14.29 -14.16 6.40
CA VAL A 490 -14.56 -13.61 5.10
C VAL A 490 -13.40 -14.13 4.24
N LEU A 491 -13.65 -15.20 3.49
CA LEU A 491 -12.73 -15.70 2.47
C LEU A 491 -12.64 -14.58 1.45
N VAL A 492 -11.72 -13.69 1.73
CA VAL A 492 -11.21 -12.81 0.71
C VAL A 492 -10.43 -13.73 -0.19
N ALA A 493 -10.97 -14.01 -1.37
CA ALA A 493 -10.31 -14.81 -2.39
C ALA A 493 -8.88 -14.28 -2.53
N ALA A 494 -7.91 -15.18 -2.38
CA ALA A 494 -6.48 -14.91 -2.52
C ALA A 494 -6.12 -14.58 -3.96
#